data_708c1deb37f34f2edecea78396a01279
#
_entry.id   708c1deb37f34f2edecea78396a01279
#
_cell.length_a   1.000
_cell.length_b   1.000
_cell.length_c   1.000
_cell.angle_alpha   90.00
_cell.angle_beta   90.00
_cell.angle_gamma   90.00
#
_symmetry.space_group_name_H-M   'P 1'
#
loop_
_entity.id
_entity.type
_entity.pdbx_description
1 polymer ?
#
loop_
_entity_poly.entity_id
_entity_poly.type
_entity_poly.pdbx_seq_one_letter_code
_entity_poly.pdbx_strand_id
1 'polypeptide(L)'
;MNIHFENVNLNSTSGPNSFANKLVRYFPTVGVAFNLAEKPDAHLCFIETAKLKFDKPMFQRLDGIYFNTASDYKLQNRNIKRTYDLADGVIFQSEFNKQLISKYFGTHSNSIVIHNGADLTTIKSAPVLQLDRYENLWSCAASWRPHKRLGENIKYFLEHSGDNDGLIVAGAVSKTEQIKSKKIHYVGNLTQNQLYSLYKKSKYFIHLAWLDHCPNVVVDARACGCQIICSSAGGTKEIAGKDATIIKGNLDTHST
;
A
#
# COMPACT_ATOMS: atom_id res chain seq x y z
N MET A 1 1.67 24.79 11.94
CA MET A 1 1.32 23.57 12.71
C MET A 1 2.50 22.61 12.65
N ASN A 2 2.92 22.06 13.79
CA ASN A 2 4.01 21.07 13.90
C ASN A 2 3.43 19.70 14.29
N ILE A 3 3.62 18.69 13.44
CA ILE A 3 3.14 17.32 13.66
C ILE A 3 4.31 16.43 14.07
N HIS A 4 4.20 15.76 15.19
CA HIS A 4 5.17 14.75 15.60
C HIS A 4 4.74 13.35 15.12
N PHE A 5 5.64 12.68 14.40
CA PHE A 5 5.40 11.30 13.95
C PHE A 5 5.81 10.30 15.03
N GLU A 6 4.88 9.43 15.40
CA GLU A 6 5.13 8.31 16.30
C GLU A 6 5.23 7.00 15.48
N ASN A 7 6.19 6.15 15.83
CA ASN A 7 6.42 4.85 15.22
C ASN A 7 6.72 4.92 13.71
N VAL A 8 7.55 5.87 13.30
CA VAL A 8 7.98 6.03 11.91
C VAL A 8 9.49 5.89 11.80
N ASN A 9 9.93 5.11 10.80
CA ASN A 9 11.31 5.03 10.37
C ASN A 9 11.43 5.49 8.92
N LEU A 10 11.87 6.72 8.71
CA LEU A 10 11.98 7.33 7.38
C LEU A 10 13.03 6.65 6.46
N ASN A 11 13.90 5.81 7.02
CA ASN A 11 14.86 5.01 6.24
C ASN A 11 14.29 3.67 5.77
N SER A 12 13.07 3.32 6.18
CA SER A 12 12.41 2.08 5.81
C SER A 12 11.51 2.26 4.59
N THR A 13 11.43 1.22 3.75
CA THR A 13 10.56 1.15 2.56
C THR A 13 9.25 0.39 2.81
N SER A 14 8.95 0.03 4.07
CA SER A 14 7.65 -0.60 4.40
C SER A 14 6.47 0.31 4.04
N GLY A 15 5.29 -0.26 3.84
CA GLY A 15 4.10 0.50 3.42
C GLY A 15 3.82 1.76 4.26
N PRO A 16 3.72 1.67 5.60
CA PRO A 16 3.51 2.83 6.47
C PRO A 16 4.63 3.86 6.36
N ASN A 17 5.88 3.43 6.37
CA ASN A 17 7.04 4.33 6.29
C ASN A 17 7.17 4.98 4.91
N SER A 18 6.86 4.25 3.85
CA SER A 18 6.78 4.79 2.49
C SER A 18 5.74 5.91 2.39
N PHE A 19 4.59 5.75 3.03
CA PHE A 19 3.57 6.79 3.09
C PHE A 19 4.03 7.97 3.96
N ALA A 20 4.65 7.73 5.13
CA ALA A 20 5.23 8.79 5.96
C ALA A 20 6.24 9.63 5.18
N ASN A 21 7.09 9.00 4.36
CA ASN A 21 8.02 9.72 3.49
C ASN A 21 7.33 10.62 2.46
N LYS A 22 6.15 10.24 1.95
CA LYS A 22 5.34 11.14 1.10
C LYS A 22 4.82 12.34 1.88
N LEU A 23 4.34 12.14 3.11
CA LEU A 23 3.90 13.24 3.98
C LEU A 23 5.03 14.19 4.32
N VAL A 24 6.22 13.70 4.62
CA VAL A 24 7.42 14.52 4.89
C VAL A 24 7.72 15.46 3.73
N ARG A 25 7.57 15.00 2.49
CA ARG A 25 7.76 15.85 1.30
C ARG A 25 6.60 16.83 1.05
N TYR A 26 5.39 16.42 1.40
CA TYR A 26 4.18 17.21 1.12
C TYR A 26 3.89 18.28 2.19
N PHE A 27 4.07 17.97 3.46
CA PHE A 27 3.73 18.85 4.58
C PHE A 27 4.30 20.27 4.47
N PRO A 28 5.60 20.47 4.11
CA PRO A 28 6.12 21.83 3.94
C PRO A 28 5.41 22.63 2.86
N THR A 29 4.87 21.98 1.82
CA THR A 29 4.17 22.67 0.72
C THR A 29 2.85 23.26 1.14
N VAL A 30 2.29 22.81 2.28
CA VAL A 30 1.03 23.29 2.86
C VAL A 30 1.24 23.97 4.23
N GLY A 31 2.47 24.36 4.55
CA GLY A 31 2.80 25.08 5.78
C GLY A 31 2.74 24.21 7.05
N VAL A 32 2.88 22.90 6.92
CA VAL A 32 2.94 21.98 8.04
C VAL A 32 4.39 21.55 8.26
N ALA A 33 4.89 21.74 9.47
CA ALA A 33 6.18 21.23 9.91
C ALA A 33 6.01 19.84 10.56
N PHE A 34 7.09 19.07 10.65
CA PHE A 34 7.07 17.76 11.28
C PHE A 34 8.35 17.53 12.10
N ASN A 35 8.21 16.81 13.21
CA ASN A 35 9.29 16.38 14.09
C ASN A 35 10.27 17.51 14.49
N LEU A 36 9.81 18.74 14.62
CA LEU A 36 10.63 19.82 15.14
C LEU A 36 10.94 19.59 16.64
N ALA A 37 12.06 20.15 17.11
CA ALA A 37 12.46 20.11 18.54
C ALA A 37 11.46 20.83 19.46
N GLU A 38 10.67 21.75 18.92
CA GLU A 38 9.60 22.46 19.61
C GLU A 38 8.44 21.50 19.92
N LYS A 39 7.64 21.86 20.95
CA LYS A 39 6.45 21.06 21.29
C LYS A 39 5.53 20.92 20.07
N PRO A 40 5.07 19.69 19.76
CA PRO A 40 4.15 19.50 18.66
C PRO A 40 2.76 20.09 18.96
N ASP A 41 2.03 20.42 17.92
CA ASP A 41 0.60 20.75 18.01
C ASP A 41 -0.25 19.47 18.08
N ALA A 42 0.21 18.38 17.45
CA ALA A 42 -0.42 17.07 17.50
C ALA A 42 0.59 15.95 17.21
N HIS A 43 0.21 14.73 17.59
CA HIS A 43 0.94 13.50 17.27
C HIS A 43 0.20 12.71 16.19
N LEU A 44 0.92 12.24 15.17
CA LEU A 44 0.43 11.29 14.19
C LEU A 44 1.12 9.94 14.40
N CYS A 45 0.40 9.00 14.96
CA CYS A 45 0.90 7.67 15.29
C CYS A 45 0.60 6.69 14.15
N PHE A 46 1.63 6.04 13.64
CA PHE A 46 1.50 4.99 12.61
C PHE A 46 1.38 3.64 13.29
N ILE A 47 0.22 3.01 13.13
CA ILE A 47 -0.16 1.68 13.62
C ILE A 47 -0.28 1.65 15.15
N GLU A 48 0.81 1.81 15.89
CA GLU A 48 0.84 1.63 17.35
C GLU A 48 1.94 2.47 18.01
N THR A 49 1.83 2.67 19.31
CA THR A 49 2.86 3.31 20.12
C THR A 49 3.01 2.64 21.48
N ALA A 50 4.20 2.68 22.05
CA ALA A 50 4.44 2.26 23.43
C ALA A 50 4.04 3.33 24.47
N LYS A 51 3.88 4.60 24.06
CA LYS A 51 3.48 5.69 24.93
C LYS A 51 2.06 5.49 25.47
N LEU A 52 1.85 5.86 26.72
CA LEU A 52 0.56 5.74 27.41
C LEU A 52 -0.15 7.08 27.58
N LYS A 53 0.55 8.19 27.38
CA LYS A 53 0.03 9.55 27.54
C LYS A 53 0.67 10.49 26.53
N PHE A 54 -0.12 11.44 26.07
CA PHE A 54 0.31 12.51 25.19
C PHE A 54 -0.10 13.85 25.80
N ASP A 55 0.73 14.87 25.61
CA ASP A 55 0.46 16.25 26.06
C ASP A 55 -0.31 17.06 25.00
N LYS A 56 -0.47 16.49 23.83
CA LYS A 56 -1.22 17.05 22.67
C LYS A 56 -2.08 15.97 22.05
N PRO A 57 -3.10 16.30 21.27
CA PRO A 57 -3.95 15.33 20.58
C PRO A 57 -3.13 14.30 19.81
N MET A 58 -3.48 13.03 19.94
CA MET A 58 -2.85 11.93 19.24
C MET A 58 -3.84 11.29 18.27
N PHE A 59 -3.47 11.26 17.00
CA PHE A 59 -4.24 10.61 15.94
C PHE A 59 -3.54 9.33 15.50
N GLN A 60 -4.27 8.21 15.52
CA GLN A 60 -3.75 6.94 15.04
C GLN A 60 -4.11 6.76 13.57
N ARG A 61 -3.11 6.49 12.74
CA ARG A 61 -3.32 6.03 11.37
C ARG A 61 -3.09 4.53 11.29
N LEU A 62 -4.13 3.79 10.89
CA LEU A 62 -4.12 2.34 10.88
C LEU A 62 -3.88 1.78 9.48
N ASP A 63 -2.89 0.89 9.38
CA ASP A 63 -2.58 0.14 8.16
C ASP A 63 -3.34 -1.18 8.07
N GLY A 64 -3.79 -1.72 9.20
CA GLY A 64 -4.49 -2.98 9.32
C GLY A 64 -4.34 -3.58 10.71
N ILE A 65 -4.83 -4.80 10.86
CA ILE A 65 -4.70 -5.62 12.07
C ILE A 65 -4.22 -7.01 11.70
N TYR A 66 -3.62 -7.72 12.64
CA TYR A 66 -3.25 -9.11 12.47
C TYR A 66 -4.48 -10.01 12.61
N PHE A 67 -4.60 -11.01 11.74
CA PHE A 67 -5.72 -11.96 11.73
C PHE A 67 -5.29 -13.40 11.38
N ASN A 68 -3.98 -13.65 11.25
CA ASN A 68 -3.45 -14.99 10.97
C ASN A 68 -3.64 -15.90 12.18
N THR A 69 -4.50 -16.91 12.05
CA THR A 69 -4.82 -17.87 13.11
C THR A 69 -3.67 -18.84 13.43
N ALA A 70 -2.65 -18.94 12.56
CA ALA A 70 -1.43 -19.69 12.84
C ALA A 70 -0.49 -18.96 13.84
N SER A 71 -0.80 -17.72 14.20
CA SER A 71 -0.07 -16.90 15.15
C SER A 71 -1.02 -16.38 16.24
N ASP A 72 -0.48 -15.98 17.39
CA ASP A 72 -1.28 -15.28 18.40
C ASP A 72 -1.60 -13.84 17.93
N TYR A 73 -2.56 -13.75 17.01
CA TYR A 73 -2.97 -12.44 16.46
C TYR A 73 -3.61 -11.53 17.52
N LYS A 74 -4.18 -12.10 18.61
CA LYS A 74 -4.73 -11.31 19.72
C LYS A 74 -3.61 -10.59 20.48
N LEU A 75 -2.53 -11.30 20.75
CA LEU A 75 -1.35 -10.70 21.38
C LEU A 75 -0.71 -9.65 20.45
N GLN A 76 -0.58 -9.95 19.16
CA GLN A 76 -0.05 -9.02 18.17
C GLN A 76 -0.90 -7.74 18.06
N ASN A 77 -2.22 -7.86 18.14
CA ASN A 77 -3.14 -6.72 18.08
C ASN A 77 -3.28 -5.94 19.41
N ARG A 78 -2.76 -6.45 20.52
CA ARG A 78 -2.98 -5.85 21.85
C ARG A 78 -2.49 -4.40 21.92
N ASN A 79 -1.30 -4.12 21.41
CA ASN A 79 -0.74 -2.78 21.44
C ASN A 79 -1.42 -1.83 20.43
N ILE A 80 -1.80 -2.35 19.27
CA ILE A 80 -2.57 -1.62 18.26
C ILE A 80 -3.93 -1.20 18.85
N LYS A 81 -4.63 -2.14 19.50
CA LYS A 81 -5.92 -1.89 20.16
C LYS A 81 -5.80 -0.86 21.29
N ARG A 82 -4.76 -0.98 22.13
CA ARG A 82 -4.51 0.00 23.19
C ARG A 82 -4.28 1.41 22.62
N THR A 83 -3.50 1.52 21.55
CA THR A 83 -3.28 2.80 20.86
C THR A 83 -4.58 3.35 20.28
N TYR A 84 -5.43 2.47 19.73
CA TYR A 84 -6.75 2.79 19.22
C TYR A 84 -7.67 3.39 20.28
N ASP A 85 -7.67 2.80 21.48
CA ASP A 85 -8.49 3.27 22.60
C ASP A 85 -7.99 4.59 23.21
N LEU A 86 -6.68 4.91 23.05
CA LEU A 86 -6.06 6.12 23.55
C LEU A 86 -6.14 7.29 22.54
N ALA A 87 -6.43 7.00 21.28
CA ALA A 87 -6.40 8.00 20.21
C ALA A 87 -7.56 9.01 20.36
N ASP A 88 -7.25 10.29 20.21
CA ASP A 88 -8.26 11.36 20.09
C ASP A 88 -9.02 11.29 18.75
N GLY A 89 -8.44 10.63 17.75
CA GLY A 89 -9.06 10.35 16.47
C GLY A 89 -8.32 9.27 15.70
N VAL A 90 -9.05 8.60 14.79
CA VAL A 90 -8.51 7.50 13.99
C VAL A 90 -8.66 7.79 12.50
N ILE A 91 -7.57 7.60 11.76
CA ILE A 91 -7.52 7.69 10.31
C ILE A 91 -7.45 6.27 9.74
N PHE A 92 -8.51 5.86 9.06
CA PHE A 92 -8.56 4.62 8.30
C PHE A 92 -8.13 4.86 6.85
N GLN A 93 -7.46 3.89 6.22
CA GLN A 93 -6.97 4.03 4.85
C GLN A 93 -8.03 3.74 3.77
N SER A 94 -9.15 3.09 4.15
CA SER A 94 -10.26 2.75 3.24
C SER A 94 -11.51 2.45 4.06
N GLU A 95 -12.67 2.42 3.42
CA GLU A 95 -13.91 1.97 4.07
C GLU A 95 -13.81 0.50 4.47
N PHE A 96 -13.17 -0.34 3.64
CA PHE A 96 -12.86 -1.72 4.00
C PHE A 96 -12.05 -1.78 5.31
N ASN A 97 -10.99 -0.97 5.43
CA ASN A 97 -10.15 -0.89 6.62
C ASN A 97 -10.98 -0.49 7.85
N LYS A 98 -11.83 0.54 7.72
CA LYS A 98 -12.73 1.00 8.78
C LYS A 98 -13.70 -0.09 9.23
N GLN A 99 -14.37 -0.75 8.29
CA GLN A 99 -15.32 -1.82 8.58
C GLN A 99 -14.66 -3.00 9.30
N LEU A 100 -13.50 -3.45 8.79
CA LEU A 100 -12.76 -4.56 9.38
C LEU A 100 -12.32 -4.23 10.81
N ILE A 101 -11.68 -3.09 11.02
CA ILE A 101 -11.17 -2.72 12.35
C ILE A 101 -12.30 -2.45 13.32
N SER A 102 -13.38 -1.79 12.90
CA SER A 102 -14.54 -1.55 13.75
C SER A 102 -15.21 -2.85 14.21
N LYS A 103 -15.18 -3.89 13.38
CA LYS A 103 -15.70 -5.23 13.75
C LYS A 103 -14.91 -5.84 14.92
N TYR A 104 -13.59 -5.63 15.00
CA TYR A 104 -12.74 -6.26 16.01
C TYR A 104 -12.43 -5.38 17.21
N PHE A 105 -12.32 -4.06 17.00
CA PHE A 105 -11.95 -3.09 18.05
C PHE A 105 -13.12 -2.26 18.57
N GLY A 106 -14.27 -2.32 17.89
CA GLY A 106 -15.41 -1.43 18.13
C GLY A 106 -15.31 -0.15 17.29
N THR A 107 -16.40 0.60 17.25
CA THR A 107 -16.48 1.87 16.51
C THR A 107 -15.79 2.98 17.29
N HIS A 108 -14.90 3.73 16.64
CA HIS A 108 -14.30 4.93 17.23
C HIS A 108 -15.17 6.15 16.91
N SER A 109 -15.52 6.94 17.96
CA SER A 109 -16.45 8.09 17.84
C SER A 109 -15.90 9.21 16.95
N ASN A 110 -14.57 9.40 16.95
CA ASN A 110 -13.89 10.39 16.11
C ASN A 110 -13.01 9.66 15.08
N SER A 111 -13.54 9.43 13.88
CA SER A 111 -12.81 8.71 12.85
C SER A 111 -13.12 9.23 11.45
N ILE A 112 -12.12 9.10 10.57
CA ILE A 112 -12.22 9.51 9.16
C ILE A 112 -11.53 8.48 8.27
N VAL A 113 -12.00 8.35 7.02
CA VAL A 113 -11.30 7.61 5.98
C VAL A 113 -10.51 8.57 5.11
N ILE A 114 -9.20 8.37 5.02
CA ILE A 114 -8.30 9.11 4.13
C ILE A 114 -7.43 8.12 3.40
N HIS A 115 -7.65 7.96 2.10
CA HIS A 115 -6.84 7.10 1.25
C HIS A 115 -5.39 7.59 1.17
N ASN A 116 -4.46 6.69 0.92
CA ASN A 116 -3.09 7.07 0.62
C ASN A 116 -3.02 7.90 -0.65
N GLY A 117 -2.16 8.93 -0.64
CA GLY A 117 -1.89 9.78 -1.80
C GLY A 117 -0.64 9.37 -2.57
N ALA A 118 -0.52 9.87 -3.79
CA ALA A 118 0.68 9.77 -4.62
C ALA A 118 1.53 11.04 -4.52
N ASP A 119 2.84 10.90 -4.65
CA ASP A 119 3.78 12.02 -4.75
C ASP A 119 3.91 12.48 -6.21
N LEU A 120 3.00 13.36 -6.63
CA LEU A 120 2.94 13.83 -8.02
C LEU A 120 4.19 14.58 -8.47
N THR A 121 4.92 15.24 -7.56
CA THR A 121 6.15 15.95 -7.88
C THR A 121 7.25 14.98 -8.27
N THR A 122 7.47 13.95 -7.45
CA THR A 122 8.45 12.89 -7.75
C THR A 122 8.03 12.08 -8.98
N ILE A 123 6.74 11.79 -9.14
CA ILE A 123 6.22 11.09 -10.33
C ILE A 123 6.53 11.91 -11.59
N LYS A 124 6.29 13.22 -11.61
CA LYS A 124 6.56 14.06 -12.77
C LYS A 124 8.04 14.04 -13.17
N SER A 125 8.94 14.12 -12.21
CA SER A 125 10.38 14.15 -12.44
C SER A 125 11.02 12.80 -12.81
N ALA A 126 10.37 11.69 -12.47
CA ALA A 126 10.86 10.36 -12.79
C ALA A 126 10.88 10.14 -14.32
N PRO A 127 11.97 9.59 -14.90
CA PRO A 127 12.03 9.28 -16.34
C PRO A 127 11.03 8.19 -16.71
N VAL A 128 10.72 8.06 -17.99
CA VAL A 128 9.96 6.92 -18.52
C VAL A 128 10.92 5.79 -18.85
N LEU A 129 10.62 4.57 -18.47
CA LEU A 129 11.41 3.40 -18.82
C LEU A 129 11.49 3.24 -20.36
N GLN A 130 12.70 3.16 -20.88
CA GLN A 130 12.92 2.89 -22.30
C GLN A 130 12.89 1.37 -22.54
N LEU A 131 11.74 0.87 -23.00
CA LEU A 131 11.52 -0.54 -23.28
C LEU A 131 10.43 -0.68 -24.34
N ASP A 132 10.85 -0.84 -25.61
CA ASP A 132 9.93 -0.78 -26.75
C ASP A 132 9.69 -2.14 -27.42
N ARG A 133 10.17 -3.24 -26.82
CA ARG A 133 10.04 -4.59 -27.38
C ARG A 133 8.64 -5.23 -27.19
N TYR A 134 7.80 -4.64 -26.35
CA TYR A 134 6.45 -5.14 -26.07
C TYR A 134 5.40 -4.18 -26.59
N GLU A 135 4.31 -4.73 -27.14
CA GLU A 135 3.16 -3.95 -27.56
C GLU A 135 2.47 -3.31 -26.35
N ASN A 136 2.19 -4.12 -25.33
CA ASN A 136 1.73 -3.62 -24.04
C ASN A 136 2.64 -4.13 -22.92
N LEU A 137 3.13 -3.22 -22.11
CA LEU A 137 3.86 -3.56 -20.90
C LEU A 137 2.87 -3.65 -19.73
N TRP A 138 2.92 -4.78 -19.03
CA TRP A 138 2.22 -5.03 -17.78
C TRP A 138 3.23 -4.99 -16.64
N SER A 139 2.79 -4.60 -15.45
CA SER A 139 3.62 -4.64 -14.26
C SER A 139 2.84 -5.06 -13.02
N CYS A 140 3.55 -5.63 -12.08
CA CYS A 140 3.09 -5.84 -10.72
C CYS A 140 4.26 -5.63 -9.75
N ALA A 141 3.96 -5.16 -8.54
CA ALA A 141 4.98 -4.85 -7.54
C ALA A 141 4.46 -5.08 -6.14
N ALA A 142 5.23 -5.79 -5.31
CA ALA A 142 4.95 -5.99 -3.90
C ALA A 142 6.18 -6.49 -3.14
N SER A 143 6.13 -6.41 -1.80
CA SER A 143 6.87 -7.35 -0.96
C SER A 143 6.08 -8.66 -1.00
N TRP A 144 6.53 -9.61 -1.80
CA TRP A 144 5.79 -10.82 -2.12
C TRP A 144 5.65 -11.72 -0.87
N ARG A 145 4.46 -11.69 -0.31
CA ARG A 145 4.00 -12.56 0.78
C ARG A 145 2.79 -13.34 0.27
N PRO A 146 2.38 -14.47 0.88
CA PRO A 146 1.28 -15.29 0.37
C PRO A 146 0.02 -14.49 0.00
N HIS A 147 -0.41 -13.56 0.86
CA HIS A 147 -1.59 -12.74 0.61
C HIS A 147 -1.45 -11.74 -0.58
N LYS A 148 -0.24 -11.49 -1.09
CA LYS A 148 -0.01 -10.67 -2.30
C LYS A 148 -0.19 -11.48 -3.58
N ARG A 149 -0.27 -12.82 -3.49
CA ARG A 149 -0.73 -13.74 -4.53
C ARG A 149 0.02 -13.58 -5.86
N LEU A 150 1.36 -13.68 -5.79
CA LEU A 150 2.21 -13.55 -6.99
C LEU A 150 1.76 -14.48 -8.12
N GLY A 151 1.49 -15.77 -7.80
CA GLY A 151 1.05 -16.77 -8.79
C GLY A 151 -0.22 -16.35 -9.51
N GLU A 152 -1.20 -15.82 -8.80
CA GLU A 152 -2.47 -15.35 -9.39
C GLU A 152 -2.28 -14.12 -10.29
N ASN A 153 -1.40 -13.18 -9.91
CA ASN A 153 -1.06 -12.04 -10.77
C ASN A 153 -0.45 -12.52 -12.09
N ILE A 154 0.49 -13.48 -12.02
CA ILE A 154 1.16 -14.04 -13.20
C ILE A 154 0.17 -14.85 -14.03
N LYS A 155 -0.66 -15.70 -13.41
CA LYS A 155 -1.68 -16.49 -14.09
C LYS A 155 -2.63 -15.58 -14.87
N TYR A 156 -3.15 -14.54 -14.23
CA TYR A 156 -4.03 -13.58 -14.89
C TYR A 156 -3.37 -12.94 -16.11
N PHE A 157 -2.09 -12.50 -15.97
CA PHE A 157 -1.34 -11.97 -17.11
C PHE A 157 -1.25 -12.99 -18.26
N LEU A 158 -0.87 -14.24 -17.98
CA LEU A 158 -0.70 -15.26 -19.02
C LEU A 158 -2.01 -15.60 -19.74
N GLU A 159 -3.15 -15.53 -19.04
CA GLU A 159 -4.47 -15.82 -19.60
C GLU A 159 -5.06 -14.67 -20.42
N HIS A 160 -4.65 -13.42 -20.18
CA HIS A 160 -5.30 -12.23 -20.74
C HIS A 160 -4.38 -11.36 -21.61
N SER A 161 -3.08 -11.66 -21.66
CA SER A 161 -2.11 -10.88 -22.43
C SER A 161 -2.00 -11.36 -23.89
N GLY A 162 -1.77 -10.41 -24.81
CA GLY A 162 -1.44 -10.71 -26.21
C GLY A 162 -0.05 -11.35 -26.37
N ASP A 163 0.23 -11.89 -27.56
CA ASP A 163 1.50 -12.59 -27.83
C ASP A 163 2.73 -11.68 -27.65
N ASN A 164 2.58 -10.40 -27.99
CA ASN A 164 3.63 -9.40 -27.92
C ASN A 164 3.63 -8.59 -26.62
N ASP A 165 2.86 -8.99 -25.61
CA ASP A 165 2.85 -8.34 -24.31
C ASP A 165 3.95 -8.91 -23.41
N GLY A 166 4.40 -8.08 -22.45
CA GLY A 166 5.37 -8.48 -21.44
C GLY A 166 4.98 -8.06 -20.03
N LEU A 167 5.36 -8.85 -19.02
CA LEU A 167 5.15 -8.57 -17.61
C LEU A 167 6.49 -8.32 -16.90
N ILE A 168 6.58 -7.20 -16.19
CA ILE A 168 7.66 -6.94 -15.24
C ILE A 168 7.13 -7.16 -13.83
N VAL A 169 7.80 -8.06 -13.10
CA VAL A 169 7.53 -8.37 -11.69
C VAL A 169 8.60 -7.69 -10.84
N ALA A 170 8.22 -6.65 -10.10
CA ALA A 170 9.09 -5.96 -9.15
C ALA A 170 8.87 -6.49 -7.71
N GLY A 171 9.94 -6.49 -6.93
CA GLY A 171 10.01 -7.11 -5.62
C GLY A 171 10.82 -8.39 -5.63
N ALA A 172 11.38 -8.74 -4.47
CA ALA A 172 12.18 -9.96 -4.34
C ALA A 172 11.31 -11.20 -4.49
N VAL A 173 11.67 -12.08 -5.44
CA VAL A 173 11.02 -13.37 -5.70
C VAL A 173 12.10 -14.44 -5.71
N SER A 174 11.94 -15.50 -4.92
CA SER A 174 12.88 -16.61 -4.93
C SER A 174 12.87 -17.33 -6.28
N LYS A 175 14.01 -17.92 -6.67
CA LYS A 175 14.11 -18.63 -7.96
C LYS A 175 13.11 -19.79 -8.07
N THR A 176 12.74 -20.40 -6.95
CA THR A 176 11.79 -21.51 -6.87
C THR A 176 10.34 -21.08 -7.08
N GLU A 177 10.01 -19.81 -6.81
CA GLU A 177 8.68 -19.24 -7.01
C GLU A 177 8.51 -18.60 -8.39
N GLN A 178 9.61 -18.47 -9.17
CA GLN A 178 9.57 -17.86 -10.50
C GLN A 178 8.94 -18.78 -11.54
N ILE A 179 7.87 -18.33 -12.16
CA ILE A 179 7.28 -19.00 -13.34
C ILE A 179 8.11 -18.61 -14.56
N LYS A 180 8.70 -19.62 -15.22
CA LYS A 180 9.52 -19.40 -16.42
C LYS A 180 8.65 -19.11 -17.62
N SER A 181 8.83 -17.94 -18.23
CA SER A 181 8.20 -17.54 -19.49
C SER A 181 9.05 -16.47 -20.17
N LYS A 182 9.09 -16.48 -21.49
CA LYS A 182 9.77 -15.44 -22.28
C LYS A 182 9.14 -14.05 -22.11
N LYS A 183 7.89 -14.01 -21.65
CA LYS A 183 7.09 -12.78 -21.45
C LYS A 183 7.22 -12.20 -20.05
N ILE A 184 7.87 -12.90 -19.08
CA ILE A 184 7.91 -12.52 -17.67
C ILE A 184 9.33 -12.20 -17.25
N HIS A 185 9.52 -11.04 -16.63
CA HIS A 185 10.82 -10.55 -16.17
C HIS A 185 10.78 -10.18 -14.69
N TYR A 186 11.61 -10.83 -13.89
CA TYR A 186 11.77 -10.57 -12.46
C TYR A 186 12.95 -9.62 -12.27
N VAL A 187 12.68 -8.42 -11.77
CA VAL A 187 13.67 -7.35 -11.66
C VAL A 187 14.15 -7.09 -10.23
N GLY A 188 13.64 -7.88 -9.25
CA GLY A 188 13.98 -7.68 -7.86
C GLY A 188 13.42 -6.39 -7.28
N ASN A 189 14.01 -5.91 -6.19
CA ASN A 189 13.60 -4.67 -5.55
C ASN A 189 14.03 -3.46 -6.37
N LEU A 190 13.10 -2.55 -6.59
CA LEU A 190 13.31 -1.29 -7.28
C LEU A 190 13.24 -0.11 -6.30
N THR A 191 13.99 0.94 -6.56
CA THR A 191 13.83 2.23 -5.90
C THR A 191 12.49 2.86 -6.30
N GLN A 192 12.02 3.85 -5.55
CA GLN A 192 10.79 4.56 -5.87
C GLN A 192 10.81 5.19 -7.26
N ASN A 193 11.93 5.82 -7.66
CA ASN A 193 12.08 6.40 -9.00
C ASN A 193 12.03 5.34 -10.11
N GLN A 194 12.65 4.18 -9.89
CA GLN A 194 12.60 3.07 -10.83
C GLN A 194 11.17 2.49 -10.94
N LEU A 195 10.43 2.40 -9.82
CA LEU A 195 9.02 2.00 -9.84
C LEU A 195 8.17 2.99 -10.65
N TYR A 196 8.33 4.29 -10.43
CA TYR A 196 7.61 5.30 -11.20
C TYR A 196 7.96 5.26 -12.68
N SER A 197 9.24 5.04 -13.00
CA SER A 197 9.73 4.84 -14.38
C SER A 197 9.04 3.66 -15.06
N LEU A 198 8.94 2.53 -14.34
CA LEU A 198 8.24 1.34 -14.78
C LEU A 198 6.75 1.59 -14.97
N TYR A 199 6.08 2.20 -14.00
CA TYR A 199 4.64 2.46 -14.05
C TYR A 199 4.26 3.41 -15.19
N LYS A 200 5.05 4.45 -15.44
CA LYS A 200 4.83 5.36 -16.58
C LYS A 200 4.88 4.66 -17.94
N LYS A 201 5.67 3.59 -18.08
CA LYS A 201 5.74 2.79 -19.30
C LYS A 201 4.67 1.71 -19.35
N SER A 202 4.16 1.27 -18.18
CA SER A 202 3.19 0.18 -18.10
C SER A 202 1.80 0.66 -18.50
N LYS A 203 1.13 -0.10 -19.38
CA LYS A 203 -0.28 0.09 -19.71
C LYS A 203 -1.16 -0.44 -18.57
N TYR A 204 -0.79 -1.60 -18.03
CA TYR A 204 -1.57 -2.30 -17.01
C TYR A 204 -0.73 -2.53 -15.76
N PHE A 205 -1.38 -2.39 -14.60
CA PHE A 205 -0.82 -2.76 -13.30
C PHE A 205 -1.75 -3.77 -12.64
N ILE A 206 -1.21 -4.97 -12.33
CA ILE A 206 -1.97 -6.05 -11.70
C ILE A 206 -1.70 -6.08 -10.20
N HIS A 207 -2.76 -6.13 -9.39
CA HIS A 207 -2.70 -6.27 -7.95
C HIS A 207 -3.85 -7.11 -7.42
N LEU A 208 -3.70 -8.43 -7.50
CA LEU A 208 -4.71 -9.40 -7.05
C LEU A 208 -4.51 -9.80 -5.58
N ALA A 209 -3.94 -8.92 -4.78
CA ALA A 209 -3.74 -9.17 -3.35
C ALA A 209 -5.07 -9.43 -2.63
N TRP A 210 -5.00 -10.27 -1.60
CA TRP A 210 -6.11 -10.56 -0.71
C TRP A 210 -6.05 -9.64 0.52
N LEU A 211 -7.17 -9.01 0.86
CA LEU A 211 -7.33 -8.14 2.04
C LEU A 211 -6.32 -6.98 2.17
N ASP A 212 -5.83 -6.43 1.07
CA ASP A 212 -5.04 -5.21 1.13
C ASP A 212 -5.93 -4.01 1.47
N HIS A 213 -5.45 -3.11 2.33
CA HIS A 213 -6.26 -2.01 2.84
C HIS A 213 -6.27 -0.80 1.89
N CYS A 214 -5.08 -0.31 1.53
CA CYS A 214 -4.87 0.80 0.59
C CYS A 214 -3.43 0.76 0.06
N PRO A 215 -3.12 -0.14 -0.87
CA PRO A 215 -1.75 -0.39 -1.29
C PRO A 215 -1.14 0.82 -2.01
N ASN A 216 -0.02 1.34 -1.50
CA ASN A 216 0.71 2.46 -2.10
C ASN A 216 1.09 2.20 -3.57
N VAL A 217 1.47 0.96 -3.89
CA VAL A 217 1.85 0.58 -5.26
C VAL A 217 0.73 0.78 -6.28
N VAL A 218 -0.53 0.55 -5.87
CA VAL A 218 -1.71 0.79 -6.73
C VAL A 218 -1.99 2.28 -6.87
N VAL A 219 -1.92 3.04 -5.77
CA VAL A 219 -2.07 4.50 -5.79
C VAL A 219 -1.04 5.13 -6.73
N ASP A 220 0.21 4.70 -6.62
CA ASP A 220 1.33 5.21 -7.42
C ASP A 220 1.22 4.79 -8.90
N ALA A 221 0.89 3.53 -9.18
CA ALA A 221 0.71 3.04 -10.55
C ALA A 221 -0.43 3.77 -11.26
N ARG A 222 -1.57 3.96 -10.58
CA ARG A 222 -2.69 4.75 -11.10
C ARG A 222 -2.29 6.19 -11.37
N ALA A 223 -1.56 6.84 -10.47
CA ALA A 223 -1.08 8.20 -10.64
C ALA A 223 -0.07 8.34 -11.80
N CYS A 224 0.63 7.26 -12.15
CA CYS A 224 1.50 7.17 -13.32
C CYS A 224 0.75 6.88 -14.64
N GLY A 225 -0.56 6.62 -14.59
CA GLY A 225 -1.41 6.40 -15.78
C GLY A 225 -1.69 4.93 -16.10
N CYS A 226 -1.32 3.97 -15.24
CA CYS A 226 -1.66 2.57 -15.45
C CYS A 226 -3.16 2.33 -15.31
N GLN A 227 -3.72 1.49 -16.17
CA GLN A 227 -5.02 0.86 -15.93
C GLN A 227 -4.85 -0.23 -14.86
N ILE A 228 -5.65 -0.16 -13.80
CA ILE A 228 -5.52 -1.06 -12.66
C ILE A 228 -6.37 -2.31 -12.86
N ILE A 229 -5.78 -3.46 -12.57
CA ILE A 229 -6.47 -4.75 -12.49
C ILE A 229 -6.30 -5.24 -11.07
N CYS A 230 -7.39 -5.35 -10.32
CA CYS A 230 -7.33 -5.74 -8.92
C CYS A 230 -8.45 -6.68 -8.50
N SER A 231 -8.26 -7.32 -7.34
CA SER A 231 -9.26 -8.18 -6.74
C SER A 231 -10.39 -7.35 -6.11
N SER A 232 -11.58 -7.92 -6.03
CA SER A 232 -12.71 -7.33 -5.29
C SER A 232 -12.52 -7.43 -3.77
N ALA A 233 -11.60 -8.26 -3.29
CA ALA A 233 -11.30 -8.43 -1.87
C ALA A 233 -10.48 -7.27 -1.32
N GLY A 234 -10.86 -6.77 -0.15
CA GLY A 234 -10.15 -5.66 0.49
C GLY A 234 -10.49 -4.28 -0.04
N GLY A 235 -9.65 -3.30 0.31
CA GLY A 235 -9.83 -1.88 -0.01
C GLY A 235 -9.22 -1.43 -1.33
N THR A 236 -8.49 -2.30 -2.04
CA THR A 236 -7.80 -1.91 -3.29
C THR A 236 -8.76 -1.35 -4.33
N LYS A 237 -9.97 -1.91 -4.46
CA LYS A 237 -11.00 -1.43 -5.38
C LYS A 237 -11.42 0.02 -5.15
N GLU A 238 -11.31 0.52 -3.92
CA GLU A 238 -11.70 1.90 -3.59
C GLU A 238 -10.75 2.94 -4.21
N ILE A 239 -9.51 2.55 -4.47
CA ILE A 239 -8.46 3.42 -5.02
C ILE A 239 -8.07 3.10 -6.46
N ALA A 240 -8.63 2.04 -7.03
CA ALA A 240 -8.23 1.53 -8.35
C ALA A 240 -8.66 2.44 -9.52
N GLY A 241 -9.68 3.25 -9.34
CA GLY A 241 -10.22 4.14 -10.39
C GLY A 241 -11.46 3.57 -11.06
N LYS A 242 -12.17 4.43 -11.82
CA LYS A 242 -13.43 4.07 -12.49
C LYS A 242 -13.24 3.12 -13.68
N ASP A 243 -12.06 3.16 -14.27
CA ASP A 243 -11.63 2.35 -15.43
C ASP A 243 -10.94 1.04 -15.04
N ALA A 244 -10.86 0.76 -13.72
CA ALA A 244 -10.23 -0.44 -13.23
C ALA A 244 -11.01 -1.71 -13.59
N THR A 245 -10.28 -2.78 -13.88
CA THR A 245 -10.83 -4.14 -14.00
C THR A 245 -10.85 -4.78 -12.62
N ILE A 246 -12.06 -5.02 -12.09
CA ILE A 246 -12.25 -5.65 -10.77
C ILE A 246 -12.55 -7.13 -10.98
N ILE A 247 -11.63 -7.99 -10.52
CA ILE A 247 -11.78 -9.44 -10.62
C ILE A 247 -12.64 -9.93 -9.47
N LYS A 248 -13.84 -10.40 -9.80
CA LYS A 248 -14.74 -11.10 -8.89
C LYS A 248 -14.50 -12.60 -9.03
N GLY A 249 -14.35 -13.32 -7.97
CA GLY A 249 -14.20 -14.77 -8.03
C GLY A 249 -13.81 -15.39 -6.70
N ASN A 250 -13.77 -16.71 -6.64
CA ASN A 250 -13.38 -17.53 -5.48
C ASN A 250 -11.92 -17.29 -5.02
N LEU A 251 -11.50 -16.02 -5.01
CA LEU A 251 -10.22 -15.62 -4.45
C LEU A 251 -10.19 -15.81 -2.93
N ASP A 252 -11.36 -16.11 -2.34
CA ASP A 252 -11.57 -16.16 -0.89
C ASP A 252 -11.43 -17.57 -0.30
N THR A 253 -11.23 -18.62 -1.11
CA THR A 253 -11.37 -20.01 -0.64
C THR A 253 -10.07 -20.76 -0.37
N HIS A 254 -8.90 -20.17 -0.55
CA HIS A 254 -7.62 -20.87 -0.32
C HIS A 254 -6.61 -20.03 0.45
N SER A 255 -6.90 -19.75 1.72
CA SER A 255 -5.87 -19.44 2.73
C SER A 255 -6.39 -19.79 4.11
N THR A 256 -6.36 -21.08 4.41
CA THR A 256 -6.28 -21.59 5.78
C THR A 256 -4.82 -21.64 6.16
#